data_9dca9bd04ef534063158a2dd7253c5d8
#
_entry.id   9dca9bd04ef534063158a2dd7253c5d8
#
_cell.length_a   1.000
_cell.length_b   1.000
_cell.length_c   1.000
_cell.angle_alpha   90.00
_cell.angle_beta   90.00
_cell.angle_gamma   90.00
#
_symmetry.space_group_name_H-M   'P 1'
#
loop_
_entity.id
_entity.type
_entity.pdbx_description
1 polymer ?
#
loop_
_entity_poly.entity_id
_entity_poly.type
_entity_poly.pdbx_seq_one_letter_code
_entity_poly.pdbx_strand_id
1 'polypeptide(L)'
;GFNVIDNYTYCFLGDGCLMEGISHEVCSLAGTWKLNKLIVIYDDNGISIDGKVINWFSDNTRERFESYGWNVIGPVDGHDIDEMDRAIATAKQSQDKPTLIIARTVIGKGSPNRQGTSKVHGEALGEEELKLTREALGWKWDPFVIPQEIYDAMNAREKGEKLEAEYNEMWARYGQEYPQLCKELSRRLKGDLPEDFEAVMQQAIEKAAVAQETVATRKASQKALNAFASHLPELLGGSADLTGSNLTNWTGVEAMRPDTYLGRHINYGVREFGMSAIQNGIALYHGFVPFSATFLTFSDYSRNAIRMAALMKQRSIFVFTHDSIGLGEDGPTHQSVEHIPSLRLIPNLNVWRPCDTVEALVAWQSAIESRHTPSIIIGSRQNIEFIARDPQEVVRDAKEALKAGAYVMKESGKGADGVDCVLIATGSEVPLAVKAREALEEKGIGTRVVSMPCTELFDKLSSEEKRAILTDAPKVAIEASVTGLWYKYVKNGEVVGIDKFGESAPAGVLWEKFGFTVDRVVEAAMKAINH
;
A
#
# COMPACT_ATOMS: atom_id res chain seq x y z
N GLY A 1 32.18 -17.02 -0.52
CA GLY A 1 30.77 -16.79 -0.17
C GLY A 1 29.83 -17.38 -1.21
N PHE A 2 28.54 -17.41 -0.91
CA PHE A 2 27.52 -17.89 -1.83
C PHE A 2 26.72 -16.71 -2.37
N ASN A 3 26.57 -16.61 -3.69
CA ASN A 3 25.75 -15.61 -4.35
C ASN A 3 24.33 -16.17 -4.55
N VAL A 4 23.59 -16.33 -3.44
CA VAL A 4 22.25 -16.94 -3.46
C VAL A 4 21.19 -16.07 -4.15
N ILE A 5 21.40 -14.74 -4.21
CA ILE A 5 20.61 -13.77 -4.95
C ILE A 5 21.55 -12.79 -5.61
N ASP A 6 21.69 -12.86 -6.94
CA ASP A 6 22.68 -12.06 -7.69
C ASP A 6 22.15 -11.59 -9.06
N ASN A 7 20.86 -11.47 -9.22
CA ASN A 7 20.22 -11.07 -10.48
C ASN A 7 20.31 -9.56 -10.72
N TYR A 8 20.31 -9.18 -12.00
CA TYR A 8 20.06 -7.83 -12.46
C TYR A 8 18.56 -7.57 -12.59
N THR A 9 18.16 -6.32 -12.45
CA THR A 9 16.79 -5.85 -12.73
C THR A 9 16.82 -4.99 -13.99
N TYR A 10 16.05 -5.41 -15.00
CA TYR A 10 15.90 -4.65 -16.25
C TYR A 10 14.53 -3.98 -16.27
N CYS A 11 14.52 -2.70 -16.67
CA CYS A 11 13.31 -1.92 -16.83
C CYS A 11 13.32 -1.26 -18.22
N PHE A 12 12.19 -1.32 -18.92
CA PHE A 12 11.98 -0.59 -20.17
C PHE A 12 11.07 0.60 -19.91
N LEU A 13 11.37 1.72 -20.53
CA LEU A 13 10.56 2.93 -20.46
C LEU A 13 10.62 3.71 -21.77
N GLY A 14 9.63 4.54 -22.03
CA GLY A 14 9.57 5.43 -23.18
C GLY A 14 9.48 6.90 -22.75
N ASP A 15 9.30 7.79 -23.73
CA ASP A 15 9.20 9.25 -23.53
C ASP A 15 8.14 9.62 -22.47
N GLY A 16 6.96 9.04 -22.55
CA GLY A 16 5.87 9.28 -21.60
C GLY A 16 6.23 8.89 -20.16
N CYS A 17 6.95 7.78 -19.97
CA CYS A 17 7.39 7.36 -18.65
C CYS A 17 8.33 8.40 -18.00
N LEU A 18 9.17 9.05 -18.81
CA LEU A 18 10.10 10.09 -18.34
C LEU A 18 9.41 11.46 -18.07
N MET A 19 8.24 11.69 -18.67
CA MET A 19 7.42 12.87 -18.38
C MET A 19 6.68 12.74 -17.04
N GLU A 20 6.38 11.50 -16.61
CA GLU A 20 5.71 11.23 -15.33
C GLU A 20 6.54 11.71 -14.14
N GLY A 21 5.91 12.43 -13.19
CA GLY A 21 6.58 12.96 -11.99
C GLY A 21 7.26 11.89 -11.14
N ILE A 22 6.68 10.68 -11.09
CA ILE A 22 7.27 9.55 -10.37
C ILE A 22 8.66 9.17 -10.89
N SER A 23 8.96 9.39 -12.18
CA SER A 23 10.29 9.10 -12.74
C SER A 23 11.37 9.94 -12.06
N HIS A 24 11.07 11.21 -11.73
CA HIS A 24 11.96 12.06 -10.94
C HIS A 24 12.18 11.50 -9.53
N GLU A 25 11.10 11.13 -8.84
CA GLU A 25 11.16 10.59 -7.47
C GLU A 25 12.02 9.33 -7.38
N VAL A 26 11.72 8.33 -8.22
CA VAL A 26 12.37 7.00 -8.13
C VAL A 26 13.76 6.98 -8.74
N CYS A 27 14.01 7.67 -9.86
CA CYS A 27 15.32 7.67 -10.50
C CYS A 27 16.36 8.45 -9.67
N SER A 28 15.96 9.59 -9.07
CA SER A 28 16.81 10.31 -8.12
C SER A 28 17.18 9.44 -6.92
N LEU A 29 16.21 8.73 -6.34
CA LEU A 29 16.46 7.85 -5.19
C LEU A 29 17.34 6.64 -5.56
N ALA A 30 17.13 6.03 -6.73
CA ALA A 30 17.93 4.91 -7.22
C ALA A 30 19.42 5.28 -7.39
N GLY A 31 19.70 6.48 -7.90
CA GLY A 31 21.07 7.01 -7.98
C GLY A 31 21.67 7.25 -6.59
N THR A 32 20.90 7.87 -5.68
CA THR A 32 21.32 8.11 -4.28
C THR A 32 21.68 6.78 -3.58
N TRP A 33 20.92 5.72 -3.85
CA TRP A 33 21.11 4.40 -3.26
C TRP A 33 22.11 3.53 -4.02
N LYS A 34 22.66 4.02 -5.11
CA LYS A 34 23.71 3.32 -5.89
C LYS A 34 23.26 1.94 -6.35
N LEU A 35 22.05 1.81 -6.88
CA LEU A 35 21.45 0.54 -7.29
C LEU A 35 22.12 0.01 -8.56
N ASN A 36 23.36 -0.44 -8.48
CA ASN A 36 24.21 -0.81 -9.62
C ASN A 36 23.71 -2.00 -10.45
N LYS A 37 22.79 -2.81 -9.93
CA LYS A 37 22.14 -3.91 -10.66
C LYS A 37 20.85 -3.50 -11.37
N LEU A 38 20.43 -2.23 -11.28
CA LEU A 38 19.33 -1.68 -12.03
C LEU A 38 19.83 -1.15 -13.37
N ILE A 39 19.35 -1.78 -14.45
CA ILE A 39 19.63 -1.39 -15.84
C ILE A 39 18.32 -0.99 -16.49
N VAL A 40 18.24 0.27 -16.92
CA VAL A 40 17.04 0.83 -17.56
C VAL A 40 17.33 1.06 -19.02
N ILE A 41 16.44 0.60 -19.90
CA ILE A 41 16.52 0.83 -21.35
C ILE A 41 15.42 1.83 -21.71
N TYR A 42 15.85 3.00 -22.17
CA TYR A 42 14.97 4.05 -22.64
C TYR A 42 14.76 3.91 -24.14
N ASP A 43 13.55 3.56 -24.54
CA ASP A 43 13.08 3.56 -25.92
C ASP A 43 12.85 5.02 -26.36
N ASP A 44 13.92 5.62 -26.88
CA ASP A 44 13.96 7.01 -27.32
C ASP A 44 13.51 7.11 -28.78
N ASN A 45 12.21 7.03 -29.01
CA ASN A 45 11.61 7.10 -30.35
C ASN A 45 10.99 8.46 -30.67
N GLY A 46 10.88 9.37 -29.71
CA GLY A 46 10.40 10.73 -29.89
C GLY A 46 8.92 10.86 -30.25
N ILE A 47 8.10 9.81 -29.99
CA ILE A 47 6.68 9.78 -30.34
C ILE A 47 5.83 9.42 -29.12
N SER A 48 4.75 10.15 -28.92
CA SER A 48 3.66 9.82 -27.99
C SER A 48 2.31 9.80 -28.74
N ILE A 49 1.20 9.64 -28.02
CA ILE A 49 -0.15 9.62 -28.60
C ILE A 49 -0.44 10.89 -29.42
N ASP A 50 -0.01 12.05 -28.94
CA ASP A 50 -0.22 13.34 -29.61
C ASP A 50 0.78 13.63 -30.75
N GLY A 51 1.71 12.72 -31.01
CA GLY A 51 2.70 12.84 -32.07
C GLY A 51 4.13 13.04 -31.57
N LYS A 52 4.90 13.89 -32.28
CA LYS A 52 6.30 14.16 -31.96
C LYS A 52 6.43 14.97 -30.68
N VAL A 53 7.15 14.42 -29.70
CA VAL A 53 7.24 14.97 -28.33
C VAL A 53 8.04 16.26 -28.21
N ILE A 54 8.78 16.68 -29.22
CA ILE A 54 9.72 17.82 -29.17
C ILE A 54 9.08 19.14 -28.69
N ASN A 55 7.75 19.28 -28.83
CA ASN A 55 7.04 20.50 -28.42
C ASN A 55 6.63 20.52 -26.94
N TRP A 56 6.74 19.39 -26.22
CA TRP A 56 6.34 19.28 -24.81
C TRP A 56 7.28 18.41 -23.98
N PHE A 57 8.31 17.83 -24.58
CA PHE A 57 9.39 17.11 -23.90
C PHE A 57 10.72 17.38 -24.61
N SER A 58 11.49 18.29 -24.04
CA SER A 58 12.79 18.75 -24.57
C SER A 58 13.93 18.58 -23.57
N ASP A 59 13.72 17.74 -22.55
CA ASP A 59 14.72 17.47 -21.52
C ASP A 59 15.99 16.87 -22.13
N ASN A 60 17.16 17.30 -21.63
CA ASN A 60 18.38 16.56 -21.86
C ASN A 60 18.40 15.33 -20.93
N THR A 61 17.86 14.21 -21.40
CA THR A 61 17.74 12.98 -20.60
C THR A 61 19.09 12.49 -20.07
N ARG A 62 20.18 12.61 -20.87
CA ARG A 62 21.53 12.26 -20.44
C ARG A 62 21.92 13.07 -19.20
N GLU A 63 21.93 14.39 -19.31
CA GLU A 63 22.34 15.28 -18.21
C GLU A 63 21.45 15.12 -16.97
N ARG A 64 20.14 14.94 -17.19
CA ARG A 64 19.17 14.65 -16.12
C ARG A 64 19.59 13.41 -15.32
N PHE A 65 19.87 12.29 -15.96
CA PHE A 65 20.24 11.05 -15.28
C PHE A 65 21.66 11.08 -14.73
N GLU A 66 22.61 11.73 -15.40
CA GLU A 66 23.94 11.97 -14.86
C GLU A 66 23.88 12.79 -13.56
N SER A 67 22.99 13.80 -13.49
CA SER A 67 22.75 14.58 -12.26
C SER A 67 22.14 13.77 -11.13
N TYR A 68 21.39 12.71 -11.42
CA TYR A 68 20.92 11.77 -10.41
C TYR A 68 22.00 10.79 -9.94
N GLY A 69 23.18 10.80 -10.54
CA GLY A 69 24.27 9.87 -10.19
C GLY A 69 24.23 8.54 -10.93
N TRP A 70 23.56 8.46 -12.09
CA TRP A 70 23.51 7.29 -12.96
C TRP A 70 24.68 7.26 -13.94
N ASN A 71 25.04 6.06 -14.40
CA ASN A 71 25.74 5.87 -15.66
C ASN A 71 24.76 6.04 -16.81
N VAL A 72 25.18 6.72 -17.89
CA VAL A 72 24.37 6.87 -19.09
C VAL A 72 25.15 6.42 -20.30
N ILE A 73 24.63 5.38 -20.97
CA ILE A 73 25.20 4.80 -22.19
C ILE A 73 24.33 5.22 -23.37
N GLY A 74 24.96 5.52 -24.49
CA GLY A 74 24.25 5.90 -25.71
C GLY A 74 24.26 7.41 -25.98
N PRO A 75 23.42 7.90 -26.94
CA PRO A 75 22.44 7.09 -27.67
C PRO A 75 23.09 6.00 -28.50
N VAL A 76 22.48 4.80 -28.50
CA VAL A 76 22.83 3.64 -29.29
C VAL A 76 21.70 3.33 -30.26
N ASP A 77 21.97 2.66 -31.38
CA ASP A 77 20.91 2.17 -32.27
C ASP A 77 20.17 0.99 -31.62
N GLY A 78 18.94 1.25 -31.11
CA GLY A 78 18.11 0.23 -30.49
C GLY A 78 17.61 -0.86 -31.42
N HIS A 79 17.88 -0.74 -32.72
CA HIS A 79 17.60 -1.77 -33.74
C HIS A 79 18.85 -2.57 -34.14
N ASP A 80 20.02 -2.22 -33.64
CA ASP A 80 21.26 -2.99 -33.80
C ASP A 80 21.47 -3.88 -32.58
N ILE A 81 21.29 -5.20 -32.77
CA ILE A 81 21.37 -6.20 -31.68
C ILE A 81 22.78 -6.22 -31.08
N ASP A 82 23.83 -6.10 -31.89
CA ASP A 82 25.20 -6.14 -31.42
C ASP A 82 25.56 -4.88 -30.62
N GLU A 83 25.03 -3.72 -31.02
CA GLU A 83 25.23 -2.48 -30.28
C GLU A 83 24.50 -2.53 -28.92
N MET A 84 23.27 -3.06 -28.89
CA MET A 84 22.52 -3.27 -27.66
C MET A 84 23.19 -4.27 -26.71
N ASP A 85 23.72 -5.38 -27.25
CA ASP A 85 24.44 -6.38 -26.44
C ASP A 85 25.69 -5.77 -25.78
N ARG A 86 26.48 -5.00 -26.54
CA ARG A 86 27.63 -4.27 -25.99
C ARG A 86 27.24 -3.26 -24.92
N ALA A 87 26.13 -2.54 -25.11
CA ALA A 87 25.63 -1.57 -24.13
C ALA A 87 25.21 -2.26 -22.83
N ILE A 88 24.49 -3.39 -22.92
CA ILE A 88 24.09 -4.19 -21.76
C ILE A 88 25.33 -4.79 -21.05
N ALA A 89 26.28 -5.33 -21.80
CA ALA A 89 27.54 -5.85 -21.25
C ALA A 89 28.33 -4.76 -20.48
N THR A 90 28.35 -3.54 -21.03
CA THR A 90 28.97 -2.38 -20.35
C THR A 90 28.22 -1.98 -19.10
N ALA A 91 26.87 -1.95 -19.14
CA ALA A 91 26.03 -1.63 -17.99
C ALA A 91 26.25 -2.60 -16.82
N LYS A 92 26.44 -3.88 -17.10
CA LYS A 92 26.73 -4.93 -16.10
C LYS A 92 28.08 -4.78 -15.40
N GLN A 93 28.98 -3.94 -15.91
CA GLN A 93 30.27 -3.67 -15.28
C GLN A 93 30.19 -2.58 -14.19
N SER A 94 29.06 -1.88 -14.08
CA SER A 94 28.87 -0.86 -13.05
C SER A 94 28.91 -1.45 -11.64
N GLN A 95 29.71 -0.83 -10.75
CA GLN A 95 29.88 -1.31 -9.38
C GLN A 95 29.08 -0.50 -8.36
N ASP A 96 28.74 0.74 -8.68
CA ASP A 96 28.20 1.71 -7.72
C ASP A 96 27.12 2.65 -8.28
N LYS A 97 26.63 2.40 -9.49
CA LYS A 97 25.62 3.27 -10.12
C LYS A 97 24.60 2.44 -10.92
N PRO A 98 23.32 2.79 -10.86
CA PRO A 98 22.35 2.30 -11.84
C PRO A 98 22.73 2.81 -13.23
N THR A 99 22.28 2.13 -14.28
CA THR A 99 22.63 2.48 -15.67
C THR A 99 21.38 2.71 -16.50
N LEU A 100 21.35 3.85 -17.21
CA LEU A 100 20.42 4.13 -18.29
C LEU A 100 21.08 3.88 -19.64
N ILE A 101 20.46 3.07 -20.49
CA ILE A 101 20.81 2.91 -21.89
C ILE A 101 19.80 3.70 -22.72
N ILE A 102 20.25 4.73 -23.43
CA ILE A 102 19.40 5.50 -24.35
C ILE A 102 19.44 4.79 -25.70
N ALA A 103 18.35 4.09 -26.05
CA ALA A 103 18.23 3.34 -27.28
C ALA A 103 17.37 4.12 -28.29
N ARG A 104 17.99 4.64 -29.33
CA ARG A 104 17.29 5.28 -30.46
C ARG A 104 16.54 4.23 -31.25
N THR A 105 15.22 4.41 -31.34
CA THR A 105 14.36 3.51 -32.10
C THR A 105 13.40 4.27 -33.01
N VAL A 106 12.70 3.50 -33.84
CA VAL A 106 11.58 3.99 -34.64
C VAL A 106 10.34 3.19 -34.26
N ILE A 107 9.36 3.86 -33.63
CA ILE A 107 8.10 3.19 -33.31
C ILE A 107 7.46 2.61 -34.56
N GLY A 108 7.00 1.34 -34.51
CA GLY A 108 6.38 0.66 -35.62
C GLY A 108 7.35 0.39 -36.82
N LYS A 109 8.66 0.22 -36.54
CA LYS A 109 9.68 -0.09 -37.57
C LYS A 109 9.23 -1.22 -38.45
N GLY A 110 9.38 -1.01 -39.77
CA GLY A 110 8.97 -1.94 -40.82
C GLY A 110 7.57 -1.70 -41.38
N SER A 111 6.75 -0.83 -40.73
CA SER A 111 5.48 -0.41 -41.30
C SER A 111 5.68 0.73 -42.31
N PRO A 112 5.46 0.50 -43.62
CA PRO A 112 5.83 1.49 -44.65
C PRO A 112 5.12 2.83 -44.52
N ASN A 113 3.85 2.84 -44.04
CA ASN A 113 3.04 4.05 -43.99
C ASN A 113 2.83 4.59 -42.56
N ARG A 114 3.19 3.81 -41.51
CA ARG A 114 2.86 4.19 -40.13
C ARG A 114 4.06 4.30 -39.20
N GLN A 115 5.23 3.73 -39.56
CA GLN A 115 6.43 3.83 -38.73
C GLN A 115 6.79 5.30 -38.42
N GLY A 116 7.30 5.58 -37.24
CA GLY A 116 7.69 6.91 -36.80
C GLY A 116 6.53 7.89 -36.60
N THR A 117 5.30 7.38 -36.47
CA THR A 117 4.10 8.21 -36.27
C THR A 117 3.29 7.74 -35.07
N SER A 118 2.41 8.60 -34.53
CA SER A 118 1.48 8.24 -33.45
C SER A 118 0.45 7.18 -33.85
N LYS A 119 0.25 6.92 -35.16
CA LYS A 119 -0.74 5.95 -35.66
C LYS A 119 -0.41 4.48 -35.35
N VAL A 120 0.74 4.19 -34.75
CA VAL A 120 1.10 2.86 -34.22
C VAL A 120 1.23 2.84 -32.69
N HIS A 121 0.98 3.97 -32.06
CA HIS A 121 1.05 4.05 -30.61
C HIS A 121 -0.23 3.47 -29.98
N GLY A 122 -0.19 2.18 -29.62
CA GLY A 122 -1.34 1.49 -29.01
C GLY A 122 -2.48 1.14 -29.98
N GLU A 123 -2.29 1.28 -31.29
CA GLU A 123 -3.27 0.96 -32.31
C GLU A 123 -2.82 -0.23 -33.18
N ALA A 124 -3.78 -1.05 -33.61
CA ALA A 124 -3.53 -2.10 -34.59
C ALA A 124 -3.19 -1.51 -35.96
N LEU A 125 -2.27 -2.15 -36.66
CA LEU A 125 -1.89 -1.71 -38.02
C LEU A 125 -3.05 -1.82 -39.04
N GLY A 126 -4.01 -2.74 -38.82
CA GLY A 126 -5.01 -3.11 -39.81
C GLY A 126 -4.46 -4.06 -40.85
N GLU A 127 -5.36 -4.75 -41.57
CA GLU A 127 -4.98 -5.85 -42.49
C GLU A 127 -4.07 -5.42 -43.64
N GLU A 128 -4.36 -4.30 -44.27
CA GLU A 128 -3.58 -3.79 -45.42
C GLU A 128 -2.16 -3.39 -44.99
N GLU A 129 -2.03 -2.62 -43.90
CA GLU A 129 -0.72 -2.19 -43.43
C GLU A 129 0.07 -3.35 -42.82
N LEU A 130 -0.59 -4.32 -42.21
CA LEU A 130 0.06 -5.55 -41.72
C LEU A 130 0.67 -6.36 -42.86
N LYS A 131 -0.04 -6.47 -44.02
CA LYS A 131 0.47 -7.14 -45.22
C LYS A 131 1.72 -6.44 -45.74
N LEU A 132 1.67 -5.10 -45.89
CA LEU A 132 2.82 -4.31 -46.34
C LEU A 132 4.01 -4.41 -45.36
N THR A 133 3.74 -4.43 -44.07
CA THR A 133 4.76 -4.58 -43.03
C THR A 133 5.44 -5.95 -43.10
N ARG A 134 4.67 -7.01 -43.30
CA ARG A 134 5.22 -8.37 -43.49
C ARG A 134 6.12 -8.44 -44.74
N GLU A 135 5.69 -7.86 -45.81
CA GLU A 135 6.49 -7.76 -47.07
C GLU A 135 7.79 -6.98 -46.82
N ALA A 136 7.71 -5.81 -46.16
CA ALA A 136 8.86 -4.98 -45.85
C ALA A 136 9.87 -5.66 -44.91
N LEU A 137 9.40 -6.46 -43.97
CA LEU A 137 10.22 -7.24 -43.02
C LEU A 137 10.69 -8.58 -43.62
N GLY A 138 10.28 -8.93 -44.83
CA GLY A 138 10.62 -10.21 -45.50
C GLY A 138 9.99 -11.43 -44.82
N TRP A 139 8.89 -11.25 -44.03
CA TRP A 139 8.19 -12.33 -43.34
C TRP A 139 7.34 -13.13 -44.33
N LYS A 140 7.69 -14.39 -44.53
CA LYS A 140 7.13 -15.24 -45.62
C LYS A 140 6.03 -16.19 -45.12
N TRP A 141 5.92 -16.40 -43.83
CA TRP A 141 5.02 -17.39 -43.25
C TRP A 141 3.65 -16.78 -42.88
N ASP A 142 2.63 -17.62 -42.79
CA ASP A 142 1.29 -17.21 -42.38
C ASP A 142 1.27 -16.61 -40.98
N PRO A 143 0.22 -15.85 -40.60
CA PRO A 143 0.06 -15.36 -39.25
C PRO A 143 0.16 -16.48 -38.21
N PHE A 144 0.94 -16.24 -37.15
CA PHE A 144 1.21 -17.18 -36.05
C PHE A 144 1.98 -18.46 -36.45
N VAL A 145 2.43 -18.57 -37.67
CA VAL A 145 3.32 -19.67 -38.10
C VAL A 145 4.77 -19.23 -37.89
N ILE A 146 5.48 -19.88 -36.98
CA ILE A 146 6.90 -19.70 -36.70
C ILE A 146 7.63 -20.92 -37.25
N PRO A 147 8.62 -20.79 -38.16
CA PRO A 147 9.36 -21.93 -38.67
C PRO A 147 10.21 -22.60 -37.57
N GLN A 148 10.42 -23.91 -37.71
CA GLN A 148 11.11 -24.72 -36.73
C GLN A 148 12.55 -24.22 -36.47
N GLU A 149 13.24 -23.74 -37.47
CA GLU A 149 14.59 -23.17 -37.37
C GLU A 149 14.68 -21.97 -36.39
N ILE A 150 13.60 -21.15 -36.30
CA ILE A 150 13.54 -20.05 -35.32
C ILE A 150 13.31 -20.60 -33.93
N TYR A 151 12.40 -21.60 -33.78
CA TYR A 151 12.23 -22.26 -32.50
C TYR A 151 13.53 -22.88 -31.98
N ASP A 152 14.27 -23.55 -32.87
CA ASP A 152 15.54 -24.20 -32.52
C ASP A 152 16.60 -23.16 -32.14
N ALA A 153 16.70 -22.06 -32.88
CA ALA A 153 17.65 -20.98 -32.62
C ALA A 153 17.33 -20.23 -31.30
N MET A 154 16.07 -20.09 -30.95
CA MET A 154 15.62 -19.41 -29.70
C MET A 154 15.50 -20.37 -28.52
N ASN A 155 15.71 -21.67 -28.69
CA ASN A 155 15.56 -22.67 -27.66
C ASN A 155 16.70 -22.58 -26.63
N ALA A 156 16.36 -22.04 -25.45
CA ALA A 156 17.30 -21.90 -24.32
C ALA A 156 17.19 -23.02 -23.28
N ARG A 157 16.46 -24.12 -23.54
CA ARG A 157 16.20 -25.17 -22.55
C ARG A 157 17.47 -25.80 -22.00
N GLU A 158 18.35 -26.30 -22.87
CA GLU A 158 19.63 -26.92 -22.43
C GLU A 158 20.49 -25.94 -21.62
N LYS A 159 20.57 -24.68 -22.06
CA LYS A 159 21.27 -23.63 -21.33
C LYS A 159 20.60 -23.37 -19.97
N GLY A 160 19.28 -23.33 -19.94
CA GLY A 160 18.49 -23.12 -18.72
C GLY A 160 18.68 -24.27 -17.72
N GLU A 161 18.53 -25.51 -18.17
CA GLU A 161 18.72 -26.71 -17.33
C GLU A 161 20.13 -26.76 -16.70
N LYS A 162 21.15 -26.39 -17.48
CA LYS A 162 22.51 -26.33 -16.95
C LYS A 162 22.65 -25.25 -15.86
N LEU A 163 22.17 -24.04 -16.11
CA LEU A 163 22.23 -22.93 -15.13
C LEU A 163 21.42 -23.26 -13.86
N GLU A 164 20.26 -23.88 -14.03
CA GLU A 164 19.42 -24.31 -12.90
C GLU A 164 20.12 -25.41 -12.07
N ALA A 165 20.75 -26.38 -12.74
CA ALA A 165 21.51 -27.42 -12.05
C ALA A 165 22.70 -26.83 -11.25
N GLU A 166 23.45 -25.91 -11.83
CA GLU A 166 24.56 -25.20 -11.18
C GLU A 166 24.05 -24.40 -9.95
N TYR A 167 22.92 -23.72 -10.09
CA TYR A 167 22.28 -22.98 -8.98
C TYR A 167 21.81 -23.92 -7.87
N ASN A 168 21.15 -25.04 -8.22
CA ASN A 168 20.66 -26.01 -7.26
C ASN A 168 21.80 -26.70 -6.48
N GLU A 169 22.92 -26.97 -7.14
CA GLU A 169 24.12 -27.47 -6.46
C GLU A 169 24.71 -26.43 -5.48
N MET A 170 24.81 -25.18 -5.90
CA MET A 170 25.22 -24.07 -5.03
C MET A 170 24.27 -23.91 -3.84
N TRP A 171 22.94 -23.96 -4.08
CA TRP A 171 21.92 -23.86 -3.04
C TRP A 171 22.02 -25.01 -2.03
N ALA A 172 22.25 -26.24 -2.49
CA ALA A 172 22.43 -27.40 -1.63
C ALA A 172 23.68 -27.24 -0.72
N ARG A 173 24.80 -26.76 -1.27
CA ARG A 173 26.00 -26.46 -0.49
C ARG A 173 25.77 -25.34 0.51
N TYR A 174 25.04 -24.28 0.13
CA TYR A 174 24.64 -23.21 1.04
C TYR A 174 23.80 -23.74 2.20
N GLY A 175 22.86 -24.64 1.92
CA GLY A 175 22.04 -25.28 2.96
C GLY A 175 22.82 -26.17 3.92
N GLN A 176 23.88 -26.82 3.46
CA GLN A 176 24.79 -27.61 4.32
C GLN A 176 25.67 -26.73 5.20
N GLU A 177 26.20 -25.64 4.64
CA GLU A 177 27.12 -24.75 5.36
C GLU A 177 26.40 -23.76 6.28
N TYR A 178 25.23 -23.28 5.85
CA TYR A 178 24.42 -22.27 6.56
C TYR A 178 22.94 -22.69 6.71
N PRO A 179 22.64 -23.81 7.41
CA PRO A 179 21.30 -24.39 7.44
C PRO A 179 20.21 -23.44 7.97
N GLN A 180 20.54 -22.62 8.98
CA GLN A 180 19.60 -21.67 9.55
C GLN A 180 19.28 -20.53 8.57
N LEU A 181 20.29 -19.97 7.90
CA LEU A 181 20.09 -18.90 6.91
C LEU A 181 19.31 -19.41 5.69
N CYS A 182 19.60 -20.64 5.25
CA CYS A 182 18.88 -21.28 4.14
C CYS A 182 17.41 -21.53 4.49
N LYS A 183 17.11 -22.04 5.71
CA LYS A 183 15.74 -22.21 6.22
C LYS A 183 15.01 -20.87 6.24
N GLU A 184 15.64 -19.85 6.79
CA GLU A 184 15.06 -18.51 6.93
C GLU A 184 14.78 -17.86 5.56
N LEU A 185 15.73 -17.90 4.63
CA LEU A 185 15.54 -17.37 3.28
C LEU A 185 14.43 -18.13 2.54
N SER A 186 14.41 -19.46 2.65
CA SER A 186 13.35 -20.29 2.06
C SER A 186 11.97 -19.95 2.61
N ARG A 187 11.85 -19.72 3.93
CA ARG A 187 10.61 -19.28 4.57
C ARG A 187 10.11 -17.95 4.00
N ARG A 188 11.02 -16.95 3.94
CA ARG A 188 10.69 -15.61 3.43
C ARG A 188 10.28 -15.64 1.96
N LEU A 189 10.99 -16.38 1.11
CA LEU A 189 10.65 -16.49 -0.32
C LEU A 189 9.30 -17.16 -0.56
N LYS A 190 8.88 -18.07 0.34
CA LYS A 190 7.53 -18.67 0.33
C LYS A 190 6.45 -17.71 0.86
N GLY A 191 6.85 -16.60 1.49
CA GLY A 191 5.96 -15.67 2.16
C GLY A 191 5.36 -16.19 3.47
N ASP A 192 5.91 -17.25 4.04
CA ASP A 192 5.48 -17.80 5.33
C ASP A 192 5.96 -16.90 6.48
N LEU A 193 5.12 -16.75 7.50
CA LEU A 193 5.47 -16.00 8.70
C LEU A 193 6.32 -16.84 9.66
N PRO A 194 7.06 -16.23 10.60
CA PRO A 194 7.74 -16.95 11.68
C PRO A 194 6.75 -17.80 12.49
N GLU A 195 7.21 -18.97 12.95
CA GLU A 195 6.38 -19.94 13.69
C GLU A 195 5.79 -19.34 15.00
N ASP A 196 6.49 -18.37 15.61
CA ASP A 196 6.06 -17.70 16.83
C ASP A 196 5.23 -16.43 16.62
N PHE A 197 5.00 -15.99 15.38
CA PHE A 197 4.36 -14.70 15.08
C PHE A 197 2.96 -14.58 15.71
N GLU A 198 2.12 -15.58 15.57
CA GLU A 198 0.77 -15.58 16.16
C GLU A 198 0.82 -15.47 17.69
N ALA A 199 1.72 -16.21 18.34
CA ALA A 199 1.90 -16.18 19.79
C ALA A 199 2.42 -14.80 20.27
N VAL A 200 3.32 -14.19 19.52
CA VAL A 200 3.83 -12.83 19.80
C VAL A 200 2.70 -11.81 19.71
N MET A 201 1.86 -11.88 18.66
CA MET A 201 0.71 -10.97 18.51
C MET A 201 -0.33 -11.17 19.62
N GLN A 202 -0.65 -12.42 19.97
CA GLN A 202 -1.56 -12.74 21.06
C GLN A 202 -1.05 -12.17 22.39
N GLN A 203 0.22 -12.37 22.70
CA GLN A 203 0.83 -11.83 23.93
C GLN A 203 0.80 -10.29 23.97
N ALA A 204 1.06 -9.64 22.82
CA ALA A 204 1.00 -8.19 22.71
C ALA A 204 -0.41 -7.65 22.93
N ILE A 205 -1.44 -8.33 22.39
CA ILE A 205 -2.85 -8.00 22.60
C ILE A 205 -3.25 -8.15 24.07
N GLU A 206 -2.88 -9.25 24.71
CA GLU A 206 -3.15 -9.48 26.14
C GLU A 206 -2.51 -8.40 27.03
N LYS A 207 -1.26 -8.04 26.73
CA LYS A 207 -0.55 -6.98 27.46
C LYS A 207 -1.22 -5.61 27.26
N ALA A 208 -1.65 -5.29 26.05
CA ALA A 208 -2.37 -4.05 25.75
C ALA A 208 -3.75 -4.02 26.42
N ALA A 209 -4.47 -5.16 26.46
CA ALA A 209 -5.76 -5.32 27.12
C ALA A 209 -5.69 -5.07 28.65
N VAL A 210 -4.56 -5.40 29.27
CA VAL A 210 -4.32 -5.10 30.69
C VAL A 210 -3.90 -3.64 30.89
N ALA A 211 -3.07 -3.10 29.98
CA ALA A 211 -2.50 -1.75 30.13
C ALA A 211 -3.53 -0.63 29.95
N GLN A 212 -4.49 -0.80 29.05
CA GLN A 212 -5.61 0.12 28.77
C GLN A 212 -5.19 1.60 28.64
N GLU A 213 -4.17 1.85 27.84
CA GLU A 213 -3.54 3.18 27.78
C GLU A 213 -4.28 4.14 26.84
N THR A 214 -4.53 5.34 27.32
CA THR A 214 -5.01 6.48 26.50
C THR A 214 -3.85 7.05 25.70
N VAL A 215 -3.82 6.78 24.42
CA VAL A 215 -2.76 7.23 23.48
C VAL A 215 -3.33 7.59 22.12
N ALA A 216 -2.58 8.39 21.35
CA ALA A 216 -2.87 8.56 19.92
C ALA A 216 -2.69 7.22 19.17
N THR A 217 -3.57 6.90 18.22
CA THR A 217 -3.47 5.59 17.55
C THR A 217 -2.26 5.47 16.63
N ARG A 218 -1.65 6.57 16.16
CA ARG A 218 -0.29 6.54 15.60
C ARG A 218 0.75 6.02 16.61
N LYS A 219 0.61 6.37 17.89
CA LYS A 219 1.47 5.85 18.97
C LYS A 219 1.15 4.40 19.31
N ALA A 220 -0.12 4.03 19.25
CA ALA A 220 -0.57 2.65 19.36
C ALA A 220 0.04 1.77 18.25
N SER A 221 0.07 2.25 17.00
CA SER A 221 0.77 1.60 15.89
C SER A 221 2.27 1.45 16.14
N GLN A 222 2.95 2.46 16.70
CA GLN A 222 4.36 2.32 17.10
C GLN A 222 4.56 1.29 18.22
N LYS A 223 3.64 1.22 19.19
CA LYS A 223 3.69 0.19 20.23
C LYS A 223 3.53 -1.21 19.63
N ALA A 224 2.68 -1.38 18.63
CA ALA A 224 2.55 -2.62 17.89
C ALA A 224 3.88 -2.98 17.18
N LEU A 225 4.48 -2.04 16.45
CA LEU A 225 5.81 -2.24 15.82
C LEU A 225 6.87 -2.67 16.86
N ASN A 226 6.91 -2.02 18.03
CA ASN A 226 7.83 -2.40 19.10
C ASN A 226 7.59 -3.80 19.67
N ALA A 227 6.35 -4.30 19.60
CA ALA A 227 6.01 -5.62 20.11
C ALA A 227 6.46 -6.75 19.16
N PHE A 228 6.26 -6.59 17.84
CA PHE A 228 6.46 -7.70 16.90
C PHE A 228 7.64 -7.55 15.94
N ALA A 229 8.16 -6.35 15.68
CA ALA A 229 9.15 -6.15 14.61
C ALA A 229 10.49 -6.89 14.84
N SER A 230 10.85 -7.21 16.07
CA SER A 230 12.02 -8.05 16.39
C SER A 230 11.80 -9.53 16.01
N HIS A 231 10.54 -9.98 15.98
CA HIS A 231 10.12 -11.34 15.61
C HIS A 231 9.77 -11.46 14.11
N LEU A 232 9.73 -10.35 13.39
CA LEU A 232 9.45 -10.30 11.95
C LEU A 232 10.63 -9.65 11.20
N PRO A 233 11.75 -10.36 11.05
CA PRO A 233 12.99 -9.80 10.49
C PRO A 233 12.85 -9.37 9.02
N GLU A 234 11.84 -9.84 8.29
CA GLU A 234 11.50 -9.41 6.93
C GLU A 234 10.68 -8.11 6.86
N LEU A 235 10.27 -7.55 8.00
CA LEU A 235 9.58 -6.25 8.00
C LEU A 235 10.54 -5.15 7.52
N LEU A 236 10.16 -4.44 6.46
CA LEU A 236 10.97 -3.41 5.82
C LEU A 236 10.08 -2.22 5.44
N GLY A 237 10.43 -1.01 5.84
CA GLY A 237 9.65 0.15 5.43
C GLY A 237 10.08 1.45 6.09
N GLY A 238 9.27 2.48 5.94
CA GLY A 238 9.56 3.82 6.47
C GLY A 238 8.53 4.85 6.06
N SER A 239 8.92 6.12 6.08
CA SER A 239 8.01 7.24 5.80
C SER A 239 8.56 8.18 4.72
N ALA A 240 7.64 8.91 4.07
CA ALA A 240 7.95 10.01 3.18
C ALA A 240 8.32 11.26 3.99
N ASP A 241 9.53 11.27 4.57
CA ASP A 241 10.10 12.34 5.41
C ASP A 241 9.29 12.69 6.68
N LEU A 242 8.43 11.78 7.14
CA LEU A 242 7.52 11.99 8.26
C LEU A 242 7.67 10.94 9.38
N THR A 243 8.82 10.29 9.49
CA THR A 243 9.04 9.20 10.46
C THR A 243 8.70 9.60 11.89
N GLY A 244 9.14 10.79 12.33
CA GLY A 244 8.87 11.31 13.67
C GLY A 244 7.40 11.66 13.92
N SER A 245 6.67 12.02 12.87
CA SER A 245 5.24 12.35 12.94
C SER A 245 4.35 11.10 12.82
N ASN A 246 4.69 10.19 11.92
CA ASN A 246 3.95 8.94 11.71
C ASN A 246 4.27 7.87 12.77
N LEU A 247 5.39 8.02 13.48
CA LEU A 247 5.89 7.08 14.49
C LEU A 247 6.09 5.66 13.91
N THR A 248 6.76 5.59 12.75
CA THR A 248 6.97 4.35 11.99
C THR A 248 8.32 3.67 12.25
N ASN A 249 9.09 4.19 13.16
CA ASN A 249 10.28 3.55 13.69
C ASN A 249 9.97 2.75 14.96
N TRP A 250 10.81 1.77 15.27
CA TRP A 250 10.76 0.98 16.49
C TRP A 250 12.12 0.91 17.15
N THR A 251 12.16 0.50 18.42
CA THR A 251 13.38 0.44 19.22
C THR A 251 14.41 -0.47 18.57
N GLY A 252 15.61 0.05 18.34
CA GLY A 252 16.72 -0.71 17.75
C GLY A 252 16.69 -0.84 16.23
N VAL A 253 15.69 -0.23 15.53
CA VAL A 253 15.72 -0.21 14.08
C VAL A 253 16.80 0.74 13.56
N GLU A 254 17.55 0.27 12.58
CA GLU A 254 18.54 1.08 11.86
C GLU A 254 18.01 1.51 10.50
N ALA A 255 18.40 2.71 10.09
CA ALA A 255 18.09 3.18 8.75
C ALA A 255 18.96 2.44 7.72
N MET A 256 18.32 2.03 6.62
CA MET A 256 19.05 1.50 5.46
C MET A 256 19.90 2.62 4.84
N ARG A 257 21.15 2.27 4.52
CA ARG A 257 22.12 3.21 3.95
C ARG A 257 22.70 2.67 2.64
N PRO A 258 23.08 3.55 1.71
CA PRO A 258 23.65 3.16 0.42
C PRO A 258 24.95 2.37 0.49
N ASP A 259 25.65 2.39 1.62
CA ASP A 259 26.93 1.71 1.84
C ASP A 259 26.81 0.34 2.49
N THR A 260 25.73 0.08 3.23
CA THR A 260 25.58 -1.17 4.00
C THR A 260 24.33 -1.98 3.62
N TYR A 261 23.22 -1.34 3.25
CA TYR A 261 21.91 -1.95 2.98
C TYR A 261 21.36 -2.84 4.11
N LEU A 262 21.90 -2.76 5.32
CA LEU A 262 21.55 -3.66 6.42
C LEU A 262 20.38 -3.19 7.27
N GLY A 263 20.02 -1.91 7.19
CA GLY A 263 18.90 -1.34 7.95
C GLY A 263 17.55 -1.82 7.44
N ARG A 264 16.54 -1.76 8.30
CA ARG A 264 15.16 -2.11 7.97
C ARG A 264 14.21 -0.91 7.94
N HIS A 265 14.75 0.29 8.10
CA HIS A 265 14.00 1.54 7.97
C HIS A 265 14.47 2.31 6.75
N ILE A 266 13.53 2.66 5.87
CA ILE A 266 13.80 3.36 4.61
C ILE A 266 13.41 4.83 4.76
N ASN A 267 14.35 5.73 4.53
CA ASN A 267 14.09 7.15 4.41
C ASN A 267 13.79 7.49 2.93
N TYR A 268 12.51 7.52 2.57
CA TYR A 268 12.10 7.77 1.19
C TYR A 268 12.24 9.24 0.75
N GLY A 269 12.28 10.19 1.71
CA GLY A 269 12.11 11.61 1.44
C GLY A 269 10.67 11.94 1.04
N VAL A 270 10.41 13.17 0.62
CA VAL A 270 9.07 13.62 0.18
C VAL A 270 8.77 13.05 -1.21
N ARG A 271 8.36 11.79 -1.26
CA ARG A 271 8.12 10.99 -2.49
C ARG A 271 7.01 9.97 -2.28
N GLU A 272 5.81 10.41 -1.97
CA GLU A 272 4.70 9.53 -1.57
C GLU A 272 4.35 8.51 -2.67
N PHE A 273 4.29 8.94 -3.93
CA PHE A 273 3.98 8.04 -5.05
C PHE A 273 5.13 7.06 -5.30
N GLY A 274 6.35 7.55 -5.41
CA GLY A 274 7.54 6.71 -5.59
C GLY A 274 7.73 5.71 -4.44
N MET A 275 7.57 6.16 -3.19
CA MET A 275 7.61 5.32 -1.99
C MET A 275 6.62 4.15 -2.08
N SER A 276 5.36 4.47 -2.38
CA SER A 276 4.29 3.45 -2.47
C SER A 276 4.49 2.49 -3.65
N ALA A 277 5.02 2.97 -4.78
CA ALA A 277 5.35 2.12 -5.92
C ALA A 277 6.57 1.23 -5.67
N ILE A 278 7.62 1.76 -5.01
CA ILE A 278 8.78 0.97 -4.56
C ILE A 278 8.34 -0.14 -3.60
N GLN A 279 7.45 0.18 -2.66
CA GLN A 279 6.86 -0.81 -1.76
C GLN A 279 6.18 -1.95 -2.52
N ASN A 280 5.40 -1.64 -3.57
CA ASN A 280 4.78 -2.66 -4.41
C ASN A 280 5.83 -3.54 -5.11
N GLY A 281 6.92 -2.94 -5.58
CA GLY A 281 8.05 -3.67 -6.17
C GLY A 281 8.72 -4.62 -5.18
N ILE A 282 8.92 -4.17 -3.92
CA ILE A 282 9.48 -5.01 -2.86
C ILE A 282 8.54 -6.19 -2.54
N ALA A 283 7.21 -5.95 -2.49
CA ALA A 283 6.24 -7.01 -2.28
C ALA A 283 6.24 -8.04 -3.42
N LEU A 284 6.34 -7.59 -4.68
CA LEU A 284 6.42 -8.45 -5.87
C LEU A 284 7.70 -9.28 -5.93
N TYR A 285 8.80 -8.75 -5.41
CA TYR A 285 10.09 -9.48 -5.39
C TYR A 285 10.09 -10.63 -4.37
N HIS A 286 9.18 -10.59 -3.39
CA HIS A 286 9.10 -11.49 -2.24
C HIS A 286 10.28 -11.37 -1.26
N GLY A 287 10.22 -12.13 -0.16
CA GLY A 287 11.26 -12.14 0.87
C GLY A 287 11.14 -11.04 1.93
N PHE A 288 10.28 -10.04 1.70
CA PHE A 288 10.00 -8.95 2.64
C PHE A 288 8.50 -8.73 2.85
N VAL A 289 8.16 -8.16 4.00
CA VAL A 289 6.84 -7.58 4.30
C VAL A 289 7.01 -6.07 4.32
N PRO A 290 6.70 -5.39 3.20
CA PRO A 290 6.97 -3.96 3.10
C PRO A 290 5.84 -3.13 3.69
N PHE A 291 6.21 -1.98 4.30
CA PHE A 291 5.28 -0.93 4.67
C PHE A 291 5.80 0.46 4.30
N SER A 292 4.89 1.39 4.11
CA SER A 292 5.21 2.81 3.89
C SER A 292 4.24 3.72 4.61
N ALA A 293 4.66 4.95 4.90
CA ALA A 293 3.85 5.86 5.69
C ALA A 293 3.96 7.32 5.26
N THR A 294 2.84 8.03 5.42
CA THR A 294 2.72 9.47 5.26
C THR A 294 1.49 9.95 6.05
N PHE A 295 1.11 11.23 5.95
CA PHE A 295 -0.19 11.69 6.43
C PHE A 295 -1.31 11.20 5.52
N LEU A 296 -2.50 10.99 6.09
CA LEU A 296 -3.63 10.47 5.33
C LEU A 296 -4.01 11.37 4.15
N THR A 297 -3.95 12.68 4.31
CA THR A 297 -4.21 13.63 3.22
C THR A 297 -3.26 13.43 2.03
N PHE A 298 -2.00 13.03 2.30
CA PHE A 298 -1.01 12.80 1.24
C PHE A 298 -1.16 11.42 0.56
N SER A 299 -2.13 10.61 0.98
CA SER A 299 -2.54 9.42 0.21
C SER A 299 -3.02 9.78 -1.20
N ASP A 300 -3.43 11.03 -1.43
CA ASP A 300 -3.77 11.54 -2.77
C ASP A 300 -2.60 11.39 -3.75
N TYR A 301 -1.37 11.68 -3.31
CA TYR A 301 -0.16 11.43 -4.13
C TYR A 301 0.10 9.95 -4.37
N SER A 302 -0.21 9.10 -3.40
CA SER A 302 0.01 7.63 -3.47
C SER A 302 -1.14 6.88 -4.13
N ARG A 303 -2.25 7.52 -4.44
CA ARG A 303 -3.51 6.90 -4.85
C ARG A 303 -3.35 5.85 -5.94
N ASN A 304 -2.58 6.15 -6.98
CA ASN A 304 -2.33 5.21 -8.08
C ASN A 304 -1.61 3.95 -7.59
N ALA A 305 -0.53 4.10 -6.81
CA ALA A 305 0.24 2.97 -6.30
C ALA A 305 -0.56 2.09 -5.33
N ILE A 306 -1.41 2.69 -4.49
CA ILE A 306 -2.34 1.95 -3.60
C ILE A 306 -3.31 1.12 -4.43
N ARG A 307 -3.91 1.71 -5.46
CA ARG A 307 -4.80 1.00 -6.39
C ARG A 307 -4.07 -0.14 -7.11
N MET A 308 -2.82 0.07 -7.51
CA MET A 308 -2.01 -0.96 -8.16
C MET A 308 -1.66 -2.10 -7.20
N ALA A 309 -1.37 -1.83 -5.92
CA ALA A 309 -1.18 -2.88 -4.91
C ALA A 309 -2.40 -3.80 -4.82
N ALA A 310 -3.61 -3.20 -4.79
CA ALA A 310 -4.87 -3.94 -4.74
C ALA A 310 -5.13 -4.76 -6.02
N LEU A 311 -4.89 -4.16 -7.20
CA LEU A 311 -5.04 -4.81 -8.50
C LEU A 311 -4.07 -5.99 -8.66
N MET A 312 -2.81 -5.82 -8.26
CA MET A 312 -1.77 -6.85 -8.30
C MET A 312 -1.87 -7.86 -7.15
N LYS A 313 -2.81 -7.67 -6.21
CA LYS A 313 -3.03 -8.54 -5.04
C LYS A 313 -1.76 -8.71 -4.19
N GLN A 314 -1.09 -7.61 -3.89
CA GLN A 314 0.16 -7.63 -3.12
C GLN A 314 -0.06 -7.34 -1.65
N ARG A 315 0.72 -8.00 -0.78
CA ARG A 315 0.82 -7.68 0.65
C ARG A 315 1.64 -6.40 0.81
N SER A 316 0.98 -5.26 0.67
CA SER A 316 1.54 -3.92 0.88
C SER A 316 0.82 -3.25 2.04
N ILE A 317 1.55 -2.72 3.03
CA ILE A 317 0.98 -2.12 4.23
C ILE A 317 1.23 -0.61 4.18
N PHE A 318 0.16 0.18 4.17
CA PHE A 318 0.23 1.64 4.18
C PHE A 318 -0.19 2.15 5.56
N VAL A 319 0.66 2.93 6.21
CA VAL A 319 0.39 3.52 7.53
C VAL A 319 0.17 5.02 7.34
N PHE A 320 -1.08 5.45 7.46
CA PHE A 320 -1.43 6.86 7.29
C PHE A 320 -1.87 7.46 8.61
N THR A 321 -1.31 8.60 8.98
CA THR A 321 -1.63 9.26 10.24
C THR A 321 -2.27 10.61 10.02
N HIS A 322 -2.72 11.27 11.11
CA HIS A 322 -3.42 12.56 11.03
C HIS A 322 -4.76 12.38 10.31
N ASP A 323 -5.58 11.51 10.89
CA ASP A 323 -6.76 10.86 10.28
C ASP A 323 -7.92 11.80 9.94
N SER A 324 -8.05 12.94 10.61
CA SER A 324 -9.26 13.78 10.53
C SER A 324 -9.02 15.21 11.01
N ILE A 325 -10.08 15.99 11.19
CA ILE A 325 -10.07 17.32 11.81
C ILE A 325 -9.43 17.32 13.22
N GLY A 326 -9.37 16.16 13.87
CA GLY A 326 -8.74 15.98 15.18
C GLY A 326 -7.24 16.27 15.21
N LEU A 327 -6.58 16.44 14.06
CA LEU A 327 -5.20 16.90 14.02
C LEU A 327 -5.02 18.37 14.44
N GLY A 328 -6.05 19.20 14.28
CA GLY A 328 -6.09 20.55 14.83
C GLY A 328 -5.61 21.66 13.89
N GLU A 329 -4.67 22.49 14.35
CA GLU A 329 -4.31 23.79 13.81
C GLU A 329 -3.70 23.77 12.41
N ASP A 330 -3.14 22.63 11.95
CA ASP A 330 -2.56 22.49 10.60
C ASP A 330 -3.58 22.77 9.49
N GLY A 331 -4.88 22.62 9.81
CA GLY A 331 -5.97 23.11 9.00
C GLY A 331 -6.34 22.26 7.79
N PRO A 332 -7.15 22.80 6.86
CA PRO A 332 -7.80 22.05 5.79
C PRO A 332 -6.84 21.31 4.85
N THR A 333 -5.64 21.82 4.64
CA THR A 333 -4.65 21.19 3.75
C THR A 333 -4.08 19.88 4.30
N HIS A 334 -4.26 19.61 5.59
CA HIS A 334 -3.76 18.43 6.29
C HIS A 334 -4.89 17.58 6.89
N GLN A 335 -6.11 18.13 7.01
CA GLN A 335 -7.27 17.44 7.55
C GLN A 335 -7.97 16.61 6.48
N SER A 336 -7.95 15.30 6.66
CA SER A 336 -8.63 14.37 5.78
C SER A 336 -10.14 14.37 6.05
N VAL A 337 -10.94 14.45 5.01
CA VAL A 337 -12.41 14.41 5.06
C VAL A 337 -12.96 13.30 4.17
N GLU A 338 -12.65 13.33 2.88
CA GLU A 338 -13.13 12.36 1.88
C GLU A 338 -12.17 11.16 1.69
N HIS A 339 -10.96 11.21 2.23
CA HIS A 339 -9.90 10.23 1.96
C HIS A 339 -10.30 8.82 2.40
N ILE A 340 -10.81 8.65 3.63
CA ILE A 340 -11.19 7.35 4.16
C ILE A 340 -12.26 6.69 3.29
N PRO A 341 -13.42 7.29 3.04
CA PRO A 341 -14.45 6.72 2.17
C PRO A 341 -13.94 6.43 0.75
N SER A 342 -13.13 7.33 0.19
CA SER A 342 -12.58 7.16 -1.15
C SER A 342 -11.61 5.98 -1.25
N LEU A 343 -10.82 5.71 -0.20
CA LEU A 343 -9.93 4.55 -0.14
C LEU A 343 -10.73 3.25 0.02
N ARG A 344 -11.80 3.25 0.81
CA ARG A 344 -12.73 2.12 0.96
C ARG A 344 -13.47 1.75 -0.34
N LEU A 345 -13.47 2.62 -1.35
CA LEU A 345 -14.01 2.32 -2.69
C LEU A 345 -13.08 1.46 -3.55
N ILE A 346 -11.80 1.31 -3.20
CA ILE A 346 -10.85 0.51 -3.97
C ILE A 346 -11.12 -0.98 -3.71
N PRO A 347 -11.45 -1.78 -4.74
CA PRO A 347 -11.65 -3.21 -4.57
C PRO A 347 -10.38 -3.90 -4.05
N ASN A 348 -10.53 -4.94 -3.23
CA ASN A 348 -9.43 -5.72 -2.66
C ASN A 348 -8.42 -4.89 -1.84
N LEU A 349 -8.91 -3.92 -1.07
CA LEU A 349 -8.13 -3.12 -0.14
C LEU A 349 -8.80 -3.16 1.23
N ASN A 350 -8.09 -3.46 2.30
CA ASN A 350 -8.60 -3.36 3.67
C ASN A 350 -8.19 -2.01 4.26
N VAL A 351 -9.14 -1.27 4.83
CA VAL A 351 -8.90 0.04 5.45
C VAL A 351 -9.24 -0.03 6.93
N TRP A 352 -8.20 -0.06 7.76
CA TRP A 352 -8.30 -0.13 9.21
C TRP A 352 -8.20 1.25 9.85
N ARG A 353 -9.13 1.58 10.72
CA ARG A 353 -9.11 2.79 11.53
C ARG A 353 -9.29 2.45 13.01
N PRO A 354 -8.21 2.05 13.70
CA PRO A 354 -8.26 1.60 15.08
C PRO A 354 -8.57 2.72 16.07
N CYS A 355 -9.29 2.39 17.16
CA CYS A 355 -9.61 3.32 18.24
C CYS A 355 -8.63 3.23 19.43
N ASP A 356 -7.85 2.16 19.55
CA ASP A 356 -6.93 1.92 20.66
C ASP A 356 -5.72 1.06 20.27
N THR A 357 -4.87 0.71 21.23
CA THR A 357 -3.68 -0.11 21.03
C THR A 357 -4.03 -1.55 20.62
N VAL A 358 -5.13 -2.09 21.11
CA VAL A 358 -5.55 -3.46 20.79
C VAL A 358 -6.02 -3.55 19.34
N GLU A 359 -6.88 -2.63 18.91
CA GLU A 359 -7.29 -2.57 17.50
C GLU A 359 -6.12 -2.26 16.55
N ALA A 360 -5.13 -1.45 16.99
CA ALA A 360 -3.92 -1.21 16.20
C ALA A 360 -3.08 -2.50 16.03
N LEU A 361 -2.95 -3.32 17.07
CA LEU A 361 -2.31 -4.64 16.97
C LEU A 361 -3.07 -5.57 16.03
N VAL A 362 -4.38 -5.63 16.13
CA VAL A 362 -5.26 -6.40 15.24
C VAL A 362 -5.11 -5.96 13.79
N ALA A 363 -5.06 -4.64 13.54
CA ALA A 363 -4.87 -4.10 12.20
C ALA A 363 -3.51 -4.52 11.58
N TRP A 364 -2.43 -4.44 12.36
CA TRP A 364 -1.12 -4.92 11.93
C TRP A 364 -1.10 -6.42 11.70
N GLN A 365 -1.68 -7.22 12.60
CA GLN A 365 -1.76 -8.67 12.44
C GLN A 365 -2.50 -9.03 11.15
N SER A 366 -3.70 -8.49 10.96
CA SER A 366 -4.48 -8.71 9.74
C SER A 366 -3.74 -8.30 8.47
N ALA A 367 -3.05 -7.16 8.50
CA ALA A 367 -2.28 -6.67 7.34
C ALA A 367 -1.10 -7.59 6.99
N ILE A 368 -0.39 -8.10 8.00
CA ILE A 368 0.75 -9.01 7.82
C ILE A 368 0.29 -10.40 7.34
N GLU A 369 -0.83 -10.91 7.85
CA GLU A 369 -1.40 -12.21 7.47
C GLU A 369 -2.06 -12.17 6.07
N SER A 370 -2.48 -11.00 5.59
CA SER A 370 -3.18 -10.83 4.31
C SER A 370 -2.22 -10.87 3.13
N ARG A 371 -1.93 -12.07 2.60
CA ARG A 371 -0.94 -12.26 1.50
C ARG A 371 -1.33 -11.63 0.17
N HIS A 372 -2.63 -11.51 -0.12
CA HIS A 372 -3.17 -11.11 -1.42
C HIS A 372 -4.07 -9.88 -1.37
N THR A 373 -4.05 -9.17 -0.25
CA THR A 373 -4.85 -7.97 -0.03
C THR A 373 -3.99 -6.93 0.68
N PRO A 374 -3.72 -5.78 0.06
CA PRO A 374 -3.04 -4.70 0.75
C PRO A 374 -3.92 -4.14 1.86
N SER A 375 -3.29 -3.53 2.85
CA SER A 375 -3.98 -2.92 3.98
C SER A 375 -3.51 -1.50 4.25
N ILE A 376 -4.44 -0.63 4.60
CA ILE A 376 -4.17 0.70 5.13
C ILE A 376 -4.47 0.67 6.64
N ILE A 377 -3.57 1.22 7.44
CA ILE A 377 -3.74 1.42 8.89
C ILE A 377 -3.74 2.92 9.14
N ILE A 378 -4.86 3.45 9.61
CA ILE A 378 -5.07 4.89 9.80
C ILE A 378 -4.95 5.24 11.28
N GLY A 379 -4.05 6.18 11.60
CA GLY A 379 -3.78 6.60 12.98
C GLY A 379 -4.12 8.06 13.26
N SER A 380 -4.68 8.35 14.43
CA SER A 380 -4.95 9.70 14.91
C SER A 380 -3.66 10.42 15.35
N ARG A 381 -3.67 11.77 15.27
CA ARG A 381 -2.63 12.60 15.90
C ARG A 381 -2.90 12.80 17.38
N GLN A 382 -4.16 13.08 17.73
CA GLN A 382 -4.63 13.29 19.10
C GLN A 382 -4.73 11.97 19.87
N ASN A 383 -4.62 12.04 21.19
CA ASN A 383 -4.87 10.89 22.05
C ASN A 383 -6.35 10.50 21.98
N ILE A 384 -6.61 9.20 22.02
CA ILE A 384 -7.95 8.61 22.14
C ILE A 384 -8.04 7.92 23.50
N GLU A 385 -9.11 8.22 24.24
CA GLU A 385 -9.41 7.59 25.52
C GLU A 385 -9.66 6.09 25.32
N PHE A 386 -8.96 5.26 26.08
CA PHE A 386 -9.23 3.83 26.09
C PHE A 386 -10.57 3.55 26.81
N ILE A 387 -11.44 2.79 26.17
CA ILE A 387 -12.72 2.40 26.77
C ILE A 387 -12.49 1.25 27.75
N ALA A 388 -12.54 1.54 29.03
CA ALA A 388 -12.28 0.57 30.10
C ALA A 388 -13.25 -0.62 30.05
N ARG A 389 -12.69 -1.83 30.02
CA ARG A 389 -13.41 -3.13 29.97
C ARG A 389 -12.59 -4.20 30.68
N ASP A 390 -13.22 -5.33 31.01
CA ASP A 390 -12.49 -6.49 31.48
C ASP A 390 -11.43 -6.91 30.43
N PRO A 391 -10.16 -7.15 30.82
CA PRO A 391 -9.12 -7.55 29.88
C PRO A 391 -9.45 -8.80 29.05
N GLN A 392 -10.20 -9.77 29.61
CA GLN A 392 -10.61 -10.96 28.88
C GLN A 392 -11.65 -10.64 27.80
N GLU A 393 -12.56 -9.69 28.10
CA GLU A 393 -13.49 -9.17 27.08
C GLU A 393 -12.74 -8.47 25.96
N VAL A 394 -11.76 -7.63 26.29
CA VAL A 394 -10.94 -6.94 25.28
C VAL A 394 -10.20 -7.93 24.36
N VAL A 395 -9.63 -9.00 24.93
CA VAL A 395 -8.97 -10.06 24.13
C VAL A 395 -9.96 -10.82 23.23
N ARG A 396 -11.17 -11.10 23.74
CA ARG A 396 -12.24 -11.69 22.92
C ARG A 396 -12.64 -10.77 21.78
N ASP A 397 -12.85 -9.50 22.07
CA ASP A 397 -13.25 -8.48 21.10
C ASP A 397 -12.17 -8.27 20.01
N ALA A 398 -10.89 -8.40 20.38
CA ALA A 398 -9.78 -8.38 19.42
C ALA A 398 -9.88 -9.52 18.39
N LYS A 399 -10.26 -10.73 18.81
CA LYS A 399 -10.47 -11.88 17.91
C LYS A 399 -11.65 -11.65 16.98
N GLU A 400 -12.74 -11.08 17.49
CA GLU A 400 -13.89 -10.71 16.65
C GLU A 400 -13.52 -9.60 15.65
N ALA A 401 -12.78 -8.58 16.08
CA ALA A 401 -12.29 -7.53 15.18
C ALA A 401 -11.40 -8.10 14.06
N LEU A 402 -10.49 -9.01 14.39
CA LEU A 402 -9.61 -9.66 13.41
C LEU A 402 -10.41 -10.48 12.38
N LYS A 403 -11.44 -11.18 12.83
CA LYS A 403 -12.30 -12.03 11.99
C LYS A 403 -13.29 -11.23 11.16
N ALA A 404 -14.00 -10.29 11.81
CA ALA A 404 -15.20 -9.66 11.29
C ALA A 404 -15.01 -8.19 10.88
N GLY A 405 -13.92 -7.55 11.25
CA GLY A 405 -13.71 -6.11 11.04
C GLY A 405 -14.65 -5.21 11.87
N ALA A 406 -15.50 -5.79 12.71
CA ALA A 406 -16.42 -5.11 13.62
C ALA A 406 -16.78 -6.02 14.79
N TYR A 407 -17.12 -5.42 15.93
CA TYR A 407 -17.56 -6.14 17.12
C TYR A 407 -18.44 -5.27 18.03
N VAL A 408 -19.23 -5.91 18.89
CA VAL A 408 -20.04 -5.22 19.90
C VAL A 408 -19.14 -4.80 21.05
N MET A 409 -18.79 -3.52 21.11
CA MET A 409 -17.93 -2.96 22.16
C MET A 409 -18.68 -2.77 23.49
N LYS A 410 -19.94 -2.31 23.42
CA LYS A 410 -20.83 -2.17 24.59
C LYS A 410 -22.23 -2.63 24.20
N GLU A 411 -22.76 -3.57 24.97
CA GLU A 411 -24.12 -4.06 24.78
C GLU A 411 -25.14 -3.08 25.39
N SER A 412 -26.39 -3.15 24.92
CA SER A 412 -27.52 -2.46 25.53
C SER A 412 -27.68 -2.82 27.02
N GLY A 413 -27.97 -1.85 27.85
CA GLY A 413 -28.30 -2.07 29.26
C GLY A 413 -29.53 -2.96 29.47
N LYS A 414 -30.39 -3.09 28.45
CA LYS A 414 -31.54 -4.00 28.42
C LYS A 414 -31.19 -5.41 27.88
N GLY A 415 -29.92 -5.68 27.61
CA GLY A 415 -29.44 -6.92 26.97
C GLY A 415 -29.61 -6.94 25.45
N ALA A 416 -29.15 -8.03 24.83
CA ALA A 416 -29.10 -8.18 23.36
C ALA A 416 -30.49 -8.09 22.69
N ASP A 417 -31.55 -8.55 23.35
CA ASP A 417 -32.92 -8.52 22.86
C ASP A 417 -33.62 -7.16 23.07
N GLY A 418 -33.01 -6.30 23.90
CA GLY A 418 -33.53 -4.97 24.25
C GLY A 418 -32.80 -3.81 23.56
N VAL A 419 -32.32 -3.99 22.33
CA VAL A 419 -31.62 -2.94 21.59
C VAL A 419 -32.62 -2.05 20.86
N ASP A 420 -32.77 -0.82 21.33
CA ASP A 420 -33.61 0.21 20.70
C ASP A 420 -32.84 1.00 19.64
N CYS A 421 -31.50 1.10 19.76
CA CYS A 421 -30.62 1.82 18.82
C CYS A 421 -29.22 1.21 18.78
N VAL A 422 -28.55 1.28 17.60
CA VAL A 422 -27.16 0.90 17.45
C VAL A 422 -26.34 2.12 17.03
N LEU A 423 -25.29 2.43 17.80
CA LEU A 423 -24.28 3.42 17.44
C LEU A 423 -23.08 2.70 16.83
N ILE A 424 -22.75 3.01 15.57
CA ILE A 424 -21.61 2.47 14.84
C ILE A 424 -20.53 3.54 14.80
N ALA A 425 -19.34 3.25 15.31
CA ALA A 425 -18.22 4.19 15.28
C ALA A 425 -16.92 3.50 14.88
N THR A 426 -15.93 4.29 14.49
CA THR A 426 -14.59 3.82 14.14
C THR A 426 -13.55 4.84 14.58
N GLY A 427 -12.34 4.37 14.93
CA GLY A 427 -11.24 5.25 15.30
C GLY A 427 -11.55 6.21 16.44
N SER A 428 -11.24 7.48 16.25
CA SER A 428 -11.35 8.51 17.30
C SER A 428 -12.77 8.82 17.74
N GLU A 429 -13.80 8.37 17.02
CA GLU A 429 -15.21 8.63 17.35
C GLU A 429 -15.82 7.55 18.27
N VAL A 430 -15.13 6.44 18.50
CA VAL A 430 -15.62 5.35 19.37
C VAL A 430 -15.88 5.83 20.81
N PRO A 431 -15.00 6.61 21.48
CA PRO A 431 -15.31 7.15 22.80
C PRO A 431 -16.53 8.07 22.82
N LEU A 432 -16.77 8.84 21.76
CA LEU A 432 -17.97 9.68 21.63
C LEU A 432 -19.24 8.82 21.58
N ALA A 433 -19.21 7.72 20.80
CA ALA A 433 -20.34 6.78 20.74
C ALA A 433 -20.65 6.14 22.10
N VAL A 434 -19.62 5.79 22.89
CA VAL A 434 -19.80 5.23 24.24
C VAL A 434 -20.44 6.25 25.19
N LYS A 435 -19.97 7.51 25.18
CA LYS A 435 -20.55 8.58 26.01
C LYS A 435 -21.99 8.89 25.59
N ALA A 436 -22.29 8.88 24.28
CA ALA A 436 -23.65 9.07 23.80
C ALA A 436 -24.57 7.90 24.20
N ARG A 437 -24.06 6.66 24.19
CA ARG A 437 -24.78 5.50 24.73
C ARG A 437 -25.17 5.71 26.18
N GLU A 438 -24.26 6.15 27.04
CA GLU A 438 -24.55 6.40 28.45
C GLU A 438 -25.72 7.39 28.61
N ALA A 439 -25.68 8.50 27.88
CA ALA A 439 -26.75 9.50 27.87
C ALA A 439 -28.10 8.97 27.31
N LEU A 440 -28.11 8.04 26.39
CA LEU A 440 -29.29 7.37 25.87
C LEU A 440 -29.86 6.36 26.84
N GLU A 441 -29.00 5.57 27.51
CA GLU A 441 -29.42 4.60 28.53
C GLU A 441 -30.05 5.30 29.77
N GLU A 442 -29.54 6.48 30.16
CA GLU A 442 -30.17 7.31 31.20
C GLU A 442 -31.61 7.76 30.85
N LYS A 443 -31.91 7.84 29.55
CA LYS A 443 -33.25 8.12 29.04
C LYS A 443 -34.08 6.85 28.84
N GLY A 444 -33.58 5.70 29.23
CA GLY A 444 -34.27 4.41 29.10
C GLY A 444 -34.22 3.82 27.67
N ILE A 445 -33.32 4.29 26.81
CA ILE A 445 -33.14 3.79 25.45
C ILE A 445 -32.00 2.78 25.45
N GLY A 446 -32.33 1.51 25.25
CA GLY A 446 -31.35 0.43 25.15
C GLY A 446 -30.44 0.59 23.96
N THR A 447 -29.18 0.92 24.17
CA THR A 447 -28.26 1.33 23.11
C THR A 447 -27.02 0.43 23.04
N ARG A 448 -26.79 -0.18 21.87
CA ARG A 448 -25.59 -0.94 21.55
C ARG A 448 -24.55 -0.04 20.89
N VAL A 449 -23.27 -0.18 21.26
CA VAL A 449 -22.12 0.43 20.55
C VAL A 449 -21.35 -0.65 19.80
N VAL A 450 -21.14 -0.43 18.53
CA VAL A 450 -20.32 -1.27 17.65
C VAL A 450 -19.07 -0.49 17.22
N SER A 451 -17.89 -1.02 17.54
CA SER A 451 -16.66 -0.58 16.88
C SER A 451 -16.51 -1.31 15.54
N MET A 452 -16.29 -0.55 14.46
CA MET A 452 -16.12 -1.09 13.11
C MET A 452 -14.80 -0.59 12.51
N PRO A 453 -13.65 -1.12 12.99
CA PRO A 453 -12.34 -0.67 12.53
C PRO A 453 -12.05 -1.01 11.05
N CYS A 454 -12.71 -2.01 10.43
CA CYS A 454 -12.49 -2.40 9.04
C CYS A 454 -13.80 -2.80 8.36
N THR A 455 -14.37 -1.89 7.58
CA THR A 455 -15.64 -2.11 6.88
C THR A 455 -15.56 -3.22 5.82
N GLU A 456 -14.40 -3.43 5.21
CA GLU A 456 -14.21 -4.39 4.11
C GLU A 456 -14.25 -5.84 4.61
N LEU A 457 -13.80 -6.11 5.82
CA LEU A 457 -13.98 -7.43 6.46
C LEU A 457 -15.42 -7.64 6.87
N PHE A 458 -16.05 -6.63 7.47
CA PHE A 458 -17.47 -6.70 7.83
C PHE A 458 -18.35 -6.98 6.59
N ASP A 459 -18.04 -6.39 5.47
CA ASP A 459 -18.78 -6.58 4.23
C ASP A 459 -18.76 -8.03 3.70
N LYS A 460 -17.72 -8.80 4.03
CA LYS A 460 -17.60 -10.22 3.65
C LYS A 460 -18.44 -11.18 4.50
N LEU A 461 -18.95 -10.72 5.63
CA LEU A 461 -19.77 -11.52 6.52
C LEU A 461 -21.11 -11.91 5.86
N SER A 462 -21.68 -13.02 6.28
CA SER A 462 -23.05 -13.40 5.95
C SER A 462 -24.08 -12.40 6.50
N SER A 463 -25.28 -12.42 5.97
CA SER A 463 -26.39 -11.56 6.47
C SER A 463 -26.73 -11.86 7.94
N GLU A 464 -26.59 -13.11 8.37
CA GLU A 464 -26.83 -13.52 9.76
C GLU A 464 -25.76 -12.95 10.71
N GLU A 465 -24.48 -13.10 10.37
CA GLU A 465 -23.37 -12.52 11.15
C GLU A 465 -23.47 -10.98 11.24
N LYS A 466 -23.80 -10.31 10.12
CA LYS A 466 -24.04 -8.86 10.12
C LYS A 466 -25.19 -8.45 11.04
N ARG A 467 -26.30 -9.24 11.03
CA ARG A 467 -27.45 -8.99 11.89
C ARG A 467 -27.12 -9.24 13.36
N ALA A 468 -26.30 -10.23 13.67
CA ALA A 468 -25.85 -10.48 15.06
C ALA A 468 -25.10 -9.27 15.65
N ILE A 469 -24.31 -8.58 14.83
CA ILE A 469 -23.55 -7.38 15.23
C ILE A 469 -24.45 -6.13 15.23
N LEU A 470 -25.14 -5.84 14.11
CA LEU A 470 -25.86 -4.57 13.90
C LEU A 470 -27.34 -4.61 14.25
N THR A 471 -27.94 -5.77 14.52
CA THR A 471 -29.38 -5.98 14.72
C THR A 471 -30.25 -5.35 13.62
N ASP A 472 -31.56 -5.40 13.77
CA ASP A 472 -32.49 -4.69 12.89
C ASP A 472 -32.90 -3.30 13.46
N ALA A 473 -32.48 -2.95 14.68
CA ALA A 473 -32.77 -1.66 15.31
C ALA A 473 -32.26 -0.46 14.48
N PRO A 474 -32.85 0.72 14.64
CA PRO A 474 -32.35 1.98 14.06
C PRO A 474 -30.86 2.20 14.36
N LYS A 475 -30.15 2.83 13.44
CA LYS A 475 -28.70 2.97 13.51
C LYS A 475 -28.23 4.40 13.32
N VAL A 476 -27.17 4.76 14.02
CA VAL A 476 -26.42 5.99 13.80
C VAL A 476 -24.96 5.63 13.56
N ALA A 477 -24.38 6.11 12.46
CA ALA A 477 -22.94 6.01 12.23
C ALA A 477 -22.24 7.32 12.60
N ILE A 478 -21.02 7.21 13.14
CA ILE A 478 -20.25 8.34 13.65
C ILE A 478 -18.82 8.21 13.13
N GLU A 479 -18.44 9.06 12.18
CA GLU A 479 -17.06 9.14 11.66
C GLU A 479 -16.75 10.55 11.18
N ALA A 480 -15.60 11.11 11.56
CA ALA A 480 -15.12 12.40 11.11
C ALA A 480 -14.63 12.35 9.65
N SER A 481 -15.54 11.99 8.74
CA SER A 481 -15.37 11.92 7.30
C SER A 481 -16.70 12.21 6.61
N VAL A 482 -16.74 12.24 5.25
CA VAL A 482 -17.97 12.44 4.48
C VAL A 482 -18.98 11.33 4.75
N THR A 483 -20.27 11.72 4.81
CA THR A 483 -21.35 10.86 5.32
C THR A 483 -21.74 9.72 4.37
N GLY A 484 -21.53 9.89 3.07
CA GLY A 484 -22.12 9.08 2.02
C GLY A 484 -21.93 7.56 2.14
N LEU A 485 -20.75 7.10 2.55
CA LEU A 485 -20.46 5.67 2.68
C LEU A 485 -21.33 4.99 3.75
N TRP A 486 -21.58 5.69 4.86
CA TRP A 486 -22.22 5.10 6.03
C TRP A 486 -23.71 4.77 5.81
N TYR A 487 -24.39 5.38 4.82
CA TYR A 487 -25.78 5.04 4.48
C TYR A 487 -25.95 3.58 4.03
N LYS A 488 -24.88 2.93 3.58
CA LYS A 488 -24.86 1.48 3.31
C LYS A 488 -25.18 0.65 4.56
N TYR A 489 -24.74 1.11 5.73
CA TYR A 489 -24.85 0.38 7.00
C TYR A 489 -26.04 0.83 7.84
N VAL A 490 -26.34 2.12 7.83
CA VAL A 490 -27.46 2.69 8.62
C VAL A 490 -28.79 2.66 7.88
N LYS A 491 -28.79 2.49 6.54
CA LYS A 491 -29.99 2.50 5.70
C LYS A 491 -30.78 3.80 5.89
N ASN A 492 -31.95 3.74 6.57
CA ASN A 492 -32.80 4.89 6.89
C ASN A 492 -32.41 5.59 8.20
N GLY A 493 -31.29 5.18 8.82
CA GLY A 493 -30.78 5.83 10.03
C GLY A 493 -30.03 7.13 9.75
N GLU A 494 -29.32 7.61 10.76
CA GLU A 494 -28.63 8.90 10.72
C GLU A 494 -27.11 8.74 10.65
N VAL A 495 -26.41 9.75 10.16
CA VAL A 495 -24.94 9.81 10.11
C VAL A 495 -24.45 11.11 10.73
N VAL A 496 -23.56 11.03 11.70
CA VAL A 496 -22.82 12.16 12.25
C VAL A 496 -21.44 12.17 11.58
N GLY A 497 -21.26 13.07 10.63
CA GLY A 497 -20.06 13.18 9.78
C GLY A 497 -19.82 14.61 9.31
N ILE A 498 -18.89 14.79 8.36
CA ILE A 498 -18.49 16.08 7.82
C ILE A 498 -18.57 16.05 6.30
N ASP A 499 -19.44 16.87 5.69
CA ASP A 499 -19.56 17.02 4.25
C ASP A 499 -19.00 18.36 3.75
N LYS A 500 -17.97 18.88 4.41
CA LYS A 500 -17.24 20.10 4.05
C LYS A 500 -15.79 20.01 4.53
N PHE A 501 -14.90 20.81 3.97
CA PHE A 501 -13.52 20.87 4.41
C PHE A 501 -13.40 21.33 5.87
N GLY A 502 -12.31 20.92 6.51
CA GLY A 502 -11.97 21.31 7.87
C GLY A 502 -11.57 22.79 7.99
N GLU A 503 -11.14 23.18 9.18
CA GLU A 503 -10.72 24.54 9.49
C GLU A 503 -9.50 24.51 10.42
N SER A 504 -8.74 25.62 10.49
CA SER A 504 -7.59 25.74 11.39
C SER A 504 -8.04 26.27 12.75
N ALA A 505 -8.03 25.40 13.74
CA ALA A 505 -8.32 25.70 15.16
C ALA A 505 -7.85 24.55 16.05
N PRO A 506 -7.76 24.72 17.38
CA PRO A 506 -7.52 23.61 18.29
C PRO A 506 -8.55 22.47 18.10
N ALA A 507 -8.10 21.22 18.19
CA ALA A 507 -8.92 20.05 17.92
C ALA A 507 -10.26 20.05 18.67
N GLY A 508 -10.28 20.39 19.98
CA GLY A 508 -11.50 20.46 20.78
C GLY A 508 -12.55 21.44 20.23
N VAL A 509 -12.10 22.61 19.74
CA VAL A 509 -12.97 23.61 19.09
C VAL A 509 -13.54 23.07 17.79
N LEU A 510 -12.74 22.34 17.02
CA LEU A 510 -13.20 21.74 15.77
C LEU A 510 -14.22 20.62 16.01
N TRP A 511 -14.00 19.74 16.98
CA TRP A 511 -14.97 18.71 17.34
C TRP A 511 -16.33 19.31 17.67
N GLU A 512 -16.38 20.35 18.51
CA GLU A 512 -17.61 21.05 18.88
C GLU A 512 -18.24 21.74 17.66
N LYS A 513 -17.47 22.51 16.91
CA LYS A 513 -17.94 23.28 15.73
C LYS A 513 -18.53 22.40 14.64
N PHE A 514 -17.95 21.23 14.41
CA PHE A 514 -18.40 20.26 13.40
C PHE A 514 -19.46 19.30 13.93
N GLY A 515 -19.87 19.45 15.19
CA GLY A 515 -21.01 18.72 15.78
C GLY A 515 -20.66 17.30 16.24
N PHE A 516 -19.40 17.00 16.51
CA PHE A 516 -19.01 15.74 17.15
C PHE A 516 -19.15 15.87 18.67
N THR A 517 -20.39 15.98 19.12
CA THR A 517 -20.79 16.13 20.52
C THR A 517 -21.76 15.04 20.94
N VAL A 518 -21.81 14.72 22.23
CA VAL A 518 -22.76 13.75 22.78
C VAL A 518 -24.20 14.14 22.43
N ASP A 519 -24.55 15.40 22.60
CA ASP A 519 -25.90 15.90 22.32
C ASP A 519 -26.30 15.68 20.86
N ARG A 520 -25.39 15.92 19.91
CA ARG A 520 -25.66 15.71 18.48
C ARG A 520 -25.87 14.24 18.15
N VAL A 521 -25.10 13.33 18.75
CA VAL A 521 -25.27 11.88 18.55
C VAL A 521 -26.60 11.42 19.18
N VAL A 522 -26.95 11.91 20.37
CA VAL A 522 -28.24 11.63 21.02
C VAL A 522 -29.40 12.14 20.17
N GLU A 523 -29.33 13.36 19.63
CA GLU A 523 -30.34 13.90 18.72
C GLU A 523 -30.51 13.02 17.46
N ALA A 524 -29.40 12.60 16.85
CA ALA A 524 -29.43 11.72 15.70
C ALA A 524 -30.05 10.35 16.03
N ALA A 525 -29.74 9.79 17.20
CA ALA A 525 -30.33 8.53 17.66
C ALA A 525 -31.85 8.65 17.89
N MET A 526 -32.28 9.72 18.56
CA MET A 526 -33.71 9.99 18.77
C MET A 526 -34.46 10.18 17.45
N LYS A 527 -33.85 10.83 16.48
CA LYS A 527 -34.42 10.98 15.14
C LYS A 527 -34.54 9.63 14.42
N ALA A 528 -33.49 8.82 14.43
CA ALA A 528 -33.48 7.49 13.82
C ALA A 528 -34.53 6.53 14.43
N ILE A 529 -34.78 6.62 15.74
CA ILE A 529 -35.78 5.80 16.44
C ILE A 529 -37.22 6.20 16.07
N ASN A 530 -37.46 7.49 15.79
CA ASN A 530 -38.78 8.02 15.51
C ASN A 530 -39.19 7.97 14.01
N HIS A 531 -38.25 7.51 13.15
CA HIS A 531 -38.50 7.25 11.73
C HIS A 531 -38.83 5.78 11.48
#